data_8ee04cc32205b1b1ff7c3783f87cfe5b
#
_entry.id   8ee04cc32205b1b1ff7c3783f87cfe5b
#
_cell.length_a   1.000
_cell.length_b   1.000
_cell.length_c   1.000
_cell.angle_alpha   90.00
_cell.angle_beta   90.00
_cell.angle_gamma   90.00
#
_symmetry.space_group_name_H-M   'P 1'
#
loop_
_entity.id
_entity.type
_entity.pdbx_description
1 polymer ?
#
loop_
_entity_poly.entity_id
_entity_poly.type
_entity_poly.pdbx_seq_one_letter_code
_entity_poly.pdbx_strand_id
1 'polypeptide(L)'
;KKAAPGLRSCYLSVLEIGGAYAHLFRTLIEFLGITTLIVTDLDSVRGQAEDNDGIEPAEQGDGGEDEASPRSTCTPETLGAVTSNQMLVQWLPGINRIDELLNAGAEAKTRAADEFGLGAIRVTYPCAVTIEQDGVQIERAGRTLEVAFAFDNLEWTQDAANQELRLKVRTPRDIEDLAQKLHDKVHSSNYKKTDFALALLAKDPETWNVPKYIAEGLEWLENTLGVAEPAGDNEQEGEA
;
A
#
# COMPACT_ATOMS: atom_id res chain seq x y z
N LYS A 1 13.36 -9.18 6.05
CA LYS A 1 14.45 -9.51 6.98
C LYS A 1 14.54 -8.57 8.17
N LYS A 2 14.36 -7.24 7.95
CA LYS A 2 14.53 -6.23 9.00
C LYS A 2 13.24 -5.94 9.79
N ALA A 3 12.08 -5.99 9.16
CA ALA A 3 10.83 -5.56 9.77
C ALA A 3 10.21 -6.59 10.74
N ALA A 4 10.45 -7.88 10.54
CA ALA A 4 9.85 -8.94 11.36
C ALA A 4 10.74 -10.21 11.32
N PRO A 5 11.87 -10.23 12.06
CA PRO A 5 12.84 -11.32 11.99
C PRO A 5 12.29 -12.64 12.52
N GLY A 6 11.40 -12.65 13.50
CA GLY A 6 10.80 -13.85 14.08
C GLY A 6 9.91 -14.63 13.11
N LEU A 7 9.36 -13.96 12.07
CA LEU A 7 8.57 -14.64 11.04
C LEU A 7 9.38 -15.67 10.23
N ARG A 8 10.72 -15.66 10.30
CA ARG A 8 11.57 -16.69 9.67
C ARG A 8 11.37 -18.07 10.27
N SER A 9 10.98 -18.16 11.52
CA SER A 9 10.72 -19.41 12.23
C SER A 9 9.29 -19.94 11.99
N CYS A 10 8.44 -19.16 11.30
CA CYS A 10 7.05 -19.52 11.02
C CYS A 10 6.90 -20.17 9.64
N TYR A 11 5.92 -21.07 9.55
CA TYR A 11 5.40 -21.46 8.25
C TYR A 11 4.46 -20.36 7.71
N LEU A 12 4.88 -19.71 6.63
CA LEU A 12 4.12 -18.67 5.96
C LEU A 12 3.70 -19.13 4.58
N SER A 13 2.43 -18.95 4.27
CA SER A 13 1.91 -19.07 2.91
C SER A 13 1.66 -17.67 2.34
N VAL A 14 2.18 -17.40 1.17
CA VAL A 14 1.94 -16.14 0.44
C VAL A 14 1.07 -16.45 -0.76
N LEU A 15 -0.08 -15.80 -0.83
CA LEU A 15 -1.00 -15.90 -1.96
C LEU A 15 -1.05 -14.56 -2.68
N GLU A 16 -0.58 -14.52 -3.92
CA GLU A 16 -0.70 -13.36 -4.79
C GLU A 16 -2.05 -13.40 -5.52
N ILE A 17 -2.88 -12.39 -5.26
CA ILE A 17 -4.19 -12.20 -5.91
C ILE A 17 -4.27 -10.76 -6.39
N GLY A 18 -5.04 -10.47 -7.43
CA GLY A 18 -5.24 -9.08 -7.87
C GLY A 18 -5.69 -8.22 -6.68
N GLY A 19 -4.96 -7.15 -6.37
CA GLY A 19 -5.03 -6.41 -5.10
C GLY A 19 -6.43 -6.02 -4.60
N ALA A 20 -7.33 -5.65 -5.52
CA ALA A 20 -8.69 -5.27 -5.17
C ALA A 20 -9.63 -6.46 -4.85
N TYR A 21 -9.19 -7.70 -5.04
CA TYR A 21 -10.07 -8.89 -4.99
C TYR A 21 -9.92 -9.75 -3.73
N ALA A 22 -9.13 -9.34 -2.75
CA ALA A 22 -8.92 -10.11 -1.52
C ALA A 22 -10.23 -10.38 -0.76
N HIS A 23 -11.22 -9.49 -0.86
CA HIS A 23 -12.54 -9.67 -0.24
C HIS A 23 -13.28 -10.92 -0.76
N LEU A 24 -13.01 -11.39 -1.97
CA LEU A 24 -13.60 -12.63 -2.51
C LEU A 24 -13.08 -13.89 -1.80
N PHE A 25 -11.92 -13.80 -1.16
CA PHE A 25 -11.32 -14.89 -0.37
C PHE A 25 -11.77 -14.87 1.10
N ARG A 26 -12.60 -13.91 1.49
CA ARG A 26 -13.06 -13.76 2.88
C ARG A 26 -13.59 -15.06 3.47
N THR A 27 -14.52 -15.72 2.78
CA THR A 27 -15.12 -16.97 3.27
C THR A 27 -14.09 -18.09 3.42
N LEU A 28 -13.11 -18.18 2.52
CA LEU A 28 -12.04 -19.16 2.63
C LEU A 28 -11.12 -18.87 3.82
N ILE A 29 -10.71 -17.61 4.00
CA ILE A 29 -9.84 -17.18 5.12
C ILE A 29 -10.55 -17.44 6.45
N GLU A 30 -11.82 -17.10 6.54
CA GLU A 30 -12.66 -17.33 7.72
C GLU A 30 -12.83 -18.83 8.00
N PHE A 31 -13.05 -19.64 6.97
CA PHE A 31 -13.15 -21.10 7.10
C PHE A 31 -11.85 -21.75 7.58
N LEU A 32 -10.69 -21.25 7.10
CA LEU A 32 -9.39 -21.78 7.52
C LEU A 32 -9.00 -21.36 8.95
N GLY A 33 -9.57 -20.27 9.47
CA GLY A 33 -9.28 -19.78 10.82
C GLY A 33 -7.86 -19.37 11.09
N ILE A 34 -7.07 -19.04 10.02
CA ILE A 34 -5.65 -18.70 10.14
C ILE A 34 -5.45 -17.19 10.32
N THR A 35 -4.43 -16.80 11.07
CA THR A 35 -4.01 -15.41 11.15
C THR A 35 -3.55 -14.94 9.78
N THR A 36 -4.11 -13.82 9.30
CA THR A 36 -3.93 -13.36 7.92
C THR A 36 -3.56 -11.89 7.87
N LEU A 37 -2.48 -11.57 7.16
CA LEU A 37 -2.13 -10.21 6.78
C LEU A 37 -2.48 -10.00 5.30
N ILE A 38 -3.25 -8.95 5.01
CA ILE A 38 -3.61 -8.55 3.65
C ILE A 38 -2.83 -7.28 3.34
N VAL A 39 -2.03 -7.32 2.28
CA VAL A 39 -1.27 -6.17 1.78
C VAL A 39 -1.91 -5.74 0.45
N THR A 40 -2.32 -4.48 0.36
CA THR A 40 -3.02 -3.97 -0.83
C THR A 40 -2.67 -2.51 -1.11
N ASP A 41 -3.07 -1.99 -2.29
CA ASP A 41 -2.89 -0.61 -2.70
C ASP A 41 -4.08 0.27 -2.24
N LEU A 42 -3.89 1.60 -2.18
CA LEU A 42 -4.98 2.56 -1.94
C LEU A 42 -5.88 2.73 -3.15
N ASP A 43 -5.33 2.64 -4.35
CA ASP A 43 -6.05 2.78 -5.63
C ASP A 43 -6.95 4.01 -5.71
N SER A 44 -6.41 5.18 -5.30
CA SER A 44 -7.16 6.43 -5.27
C SER A 44 -7.61 6.87 -6.67
N VAL A 45 -8.88 7.28 -6.75
CA VAL A 45 -9.53 7.81 -7.94
C VAL A 45 -10.36 9.05 -7.56
N ARG A 46 -10.64 9.93 -8.53
CA ARG A 46 -11.52 11.08 -8.27
C ARG A 46 -12.89 10.60 -7.87
N GLY A 47 -13.44 11.15 -6.77
CA GLY A 47 -14.84 10.99 -6.42
C GLY A 47 -15.73 11.57 -7.52
N GLN A 48 -16.98 11.14 -7.59
CA GLN A 48 -17.99 11.88 -8.36
C GLN A 48 -18.19 13.22 -7.64
N ALA A 49 -18.14 14.32 -8.37
CA ALA A 49 -18.65 15.58 -7.83
C ALA A 49 -20.12 15.32 -7.45
N GLU A 50 -20.48 15.58 -6.19
CA GLU A 50 -21.90 15.76 -5.87
C GLU A 50 -22.32 17.00 -6.67
N ASP A 51 -23.04 16.78 -7.77
CA ASP A 51 -23.68 17.84 -8.54
C ASP A 51 -24.77 18.48 -7.65
N ASN A 52 -24.32 19.35 -6.75
CA ASN A 52 -25.15 20.18 -5.89
C ASN A 52 -25.23 21.61 -6.48
N ASP A 53 -25.39 21.68 -7.80
CA ASP A 53 -25.88 22.92 -8.45
C ASP A 53 -27.10 22.57 -9.31
N GLY A 54 -28.25 23.03 -8.82
CA GLY A 54 -29.59 22.77 -9.37
C GLY A 54 -29.71 23.06 -10.87
N ILE A 55 -29.43 22.06 -11.68
CA ILE A 55 -29.85 21.99 -13.06
C ILE A 55 -30.92 20.91 -13.13
N GLU A 56 -32.14 21.31 -13.47
CA GLU A 56 -33.29 20.41 -13.66
C GLU A 56 -32.96 19.28 -14.66
N PRO A 57 -33.52 18.09 -14.46
CA PRO A 57 -33.21 16.94 -15.30
C PRO A 57 -33.79 17.19 -16.72
N ALA A 58 -32.90 17.20 -17.72
CA ALA A 58 -33.32 17.08 -19.11
C ALA A 58 -33.93 15.68 -19.35
N GLU A 59 -35.03 15.68 -20.06
CA GLU A 59 -35.94 14.56 -20.30
C GLU A 59 -35.23 13.24 -20.74
N GLN A 60 -35.76 12.17 -20.20
CA GLN A 60 -35.35 10.78 -20.42
C GLN A 60 -35.33 10.41 -21.91
N GLY A 61 -34.15 10.06 -22.43
CA GLY A 61 -33.97 9.27 -23.63
C GLY A 61 -33.73 7.79 -23.25
N ASP A 62 -34.56 6.95 -23.84
CA ASP A 62 -34.66 5.50 -23.67
C ASP A 62 -33.32 4.72 -23.80
N GLY A 63 -33.05 3.85 -22.84
CA GLY A 63 -32.37 2.57 -23.00
C GLY A 63 -30.88 2.55 -23.36
N GLY A 64 -30.00 2.67 -22.38
CA GLY A 64 -28.61 2.23 -22.45
C GLY A 64 -28.11 1.98 -21.02
N GLU A 65 -27.64 0.76 -20.74
CA GLU A 65 -26.94 0.46 -19.49
C GLU A 65 -25.71 1.40 -19.43
N ASP A 66 -25.77 2.43 -18.56
CA ASP A 66 -24.67 3.35 -18.29
C ASP A 66 -23.51 2.57 -17.67
N GLU A 67 -22.60 2.06 -18.50
CA GLU A 67 -21.24 1.75 -18.07
C GLU A 67 -20.61 3.05 -17.59
N ALA A 68 -20.62 3.26 -16.27
CA ALA A 68 -19.99 4.42 -15.64
C ALA A 68 -18.55 4.56 -16.14
N SER A 69 -18.24 5.65 -16.82
CA SER A 69 -16.89 5.93 -17.34
C SER A 69 -15.86 5.69 -16.25
N PRO A 70 -14.73 4.98 -16.54
CA PRO A 70 -13.74 4.66 -15.54
C PRO A 70 -13.23 5.95 -14.89
N ARG A 71 -13.34 6.04 -13.55
CA ARG A 71 -12.89 7.19 -12.78
C ARG A 71 -11.41 7.43 -13.00
N SER A 72 -11.01 8.68 -13.21
CA SER A 72 -9.61 9.02 -13.39
C SER A 72 -8.81 8.82 -12.11
N THR A 73 -7.60 8.26 -12.25
CA THR A 73 -6.65 8.12 -11.14
C THR A 73 -6.24 9.48 -10.61
N CYS A 74 -5.97 9.57 -9.31
CA CYS A 74 -5.48 10.79 -8.66
C CYS A 74 -4.54 10.45 -7.51
N THR A 75 -3.82 11.46 -7.01
CA THR A 75 -3.02 11.30 -5.79
C THR A 75 -3.93 11.13 -4.57
N PRO A 76 -3.48 10.43 -3.51
CA PRO A 76 -4.25 10.27 -2.29
C PRO A 76 -4.67 11.59 -1.62
N GLU A 77 -3.90 12.66 -1.80
CA GLU A 77 -4.16 14.00 -1.24
C GLU A 77 -5.22 14.78 -2.02
N THR A 78 -5.70 14.25 -3.15
CA THR A 78 -6.76 14.92 -3.93
C THR A 78 -8.03 15.03 -3.10
N LEU A 79 -8.56 16.25 -3.00
CA LEU A 79 -9.80 16.52 -2.25
C LEU A 79 -10.96 15.68 -2.79
N GLY A 80 -11.66 14.99 -1.89
CA GLY A 80 -12.78 14.12 -2.27
C GLY A 80 -12.36 12.83 -2.97
N ALA A 81 -11.08 12.46 -2.96
CA ALA A 81 -10.62 11.18 -3.51
C ALA A 81 -11.28 10.00 -2.80
N VAL A 82 -11.62 8.98 -3.58
CA VAL A 82 -12.16 7.72 -3.09
C VAL A 82 -11.29 6.56 -3.56
N THR A 83 -11.41 5.41 -2.91
CA THR A 83 -10.73 4.19 -3.39
C THR A 83 -11.56 3.44 -4.42
N SER A 84 -10.91 2.91 -5.44
CA SER A 84 -11.50 1.91 -6.35
C SER A 84 -11.26 0.47 -5.86
N ASN A 85 -10.49 0.30 -4.78
CA ASN A 85 -10.12 -0.98 -4.22
C ASN A 85 -11.30 -1.60 -3.44
N GLN A 86 -11.93 -2.60 -4.02
CA GLN A 86 -13.11 -3.24 -3.44
C GLN A 86 -12.81 -3.97 -2.11
N MET A 87 -11.58 -4.41 -1.89
CA MET A 87 -11.16 -4.99 -0.62
C MET A 87 -11.34 -3.99 0.54
N LEU A 88 -10.93 -2.73 0.34
CA LEU A 88 -11.01 -1.67 1.34
C LEU A 88 -12.46 -1.23 1.60
N VAL A 89 -13.31 -1.31 0.59
CA VAL A 89 -14.73 -0.90 0.67
C VAL A 89 -15.61 -2.00 1.26
N GLN A 90 -15.43 -3.25 0.81
CA GLN A 90 -16.38 -4.33 1.11
C GLN A 90 -15.97 -5.21 2.30
N TRP A 91 -14.74 -5.09 2.78
CA TRP A 91 -14.27 -5.89 3.90
C TRP A 91 -13.61 -5.05 5.00
N LEU A 92 -12.31 -4.82 4.93
CA LEU A 92 -11.54 -4.09 5.94
C LEU A 92 -10.78 -2.91 5.28
N PRO A 93 -10.89 -1.73 5.86
CA PRO A 93 -11.69 -1.31 7.02
C PRO A 93 -13.17 -1.02 6.73
N GLY A 94 -13.66 -1.22 5.50
CA GLY A 94 -15.02 -0.88 5.09
C GLY A 94 -15.20 0.62 4.80
N ILE A 95 -14.15 1.27 4.32
CA ILE A 95 -14.07 2.72 4.11
C ILE A 95 -13.83 2.99 2.62
N ASN A 96 -14.53 3.96 2.07
CA ASN A 96 -14.42 4.36 0.66
C ASN A 96 -13.56 5.62 0.46
N ARG A 97 -13.59 6.56 1.40
CA ARG A 97 -12.89 7.85 1.28
C ARG A 97 -11.41 7.70 1.62
N ILE A 98 -10.54 8.28 0.78
CA ILE A 98 -9.08 8.18 0.98
C ILE A 98 -8.64 8.92 2.24
N ASP A 99 -9.18 10.10 2.52
CA ASP A 99 -8.84 10.85 3.74
C ASP A 99 -9.19 10.07 5.02
N GLU A 100 -10.31 9.34 5.03
CA GLU A 100 -10.70 8.47 6.14
C GLU A 100 -9.79 7.23 6.23
N LEU A 101 -9.40 6.63 5.09
CA LEU A 101 -8.45 5.51 5.03
C LEU A 101 -7.09 5.91 5.59
N LEU A 102 -6.57 7.08 5.22
CA LEU A 102 -5.28 7.58 5.71
C LEU A 102 -5.29 7.87 7.22
N ASN A 103 -6.45 8.27 7.75
CA ASN A 103 -6.64 8.54 9.18
C ASN A 103 -7.10 7.31 9.98
N ALA A 104 -7.37 6.17 9.33
CA ALA A 104 -7.85 4.96 10.01
C ALA A 104 -6.79 4.38 10.94
N GLY A 105 -7.14 4.22 12.21
CA GLY A 105 -6.29 3.60 13.22
C GLY A 105 -6.12 2.09 13.02
N ALA A 106 -5.22 1.49 13.81
CA ALA A 106 -4.93 0.06 13.74
C ALA A 106 -6.18 -0.80 14.00
N GLU A 107 -7.07 -0.37 14.89
CA GLU A 107 -8.31 -1.09 15.22
C GLU A 107 -9.24 -1.23 14.02
N ALA A 108 -9.44 -0.15 13.25
CA ALA A 108 -10.26 -0.19 12.05
C ALA A 108 -9.71 -1.14 10.97
N LYS A 109 -8.41 -1.30 10.92
CA LYS A 109 -7.69 -2.15 9.97
C LYS A 109 -7.59 -3.62 10.40
N THR A 110 -8.06 -3.96 11.62
CA THR A 110 -7.83 -5.27 12.22
C THR A 110 -9.14 -5.87 12.71
N ARG A 111 -9.35 -7.15 12.40
CA ARG A 111 -10.32 -7.99 13.08
C ARG A 111 -9.56 -8.94 14.01
N ALA A 112 -9.85 -8.89 15.29
CA ALA A 112 -9.26 -9.79 16.27
C ALA A 112 -9.69 -11.25 16.03
N ALA A 113 -8.87 -12.19 16.49
CA ALA A 113 -9.26 -13.59 16.60
C ALA A 113 -10.43 -13.71 17.57
N ASP A 114 -11.28 -14.71 17.39
CA ASP A 114 -12.41 -14.98 18.27
C ASP A 114 -12.36 -16.37 18.90
N GLU A 115 -13.25 -16.62 19.85
CA GLU A 115 -13.37 -17.90 20.57
C GLU A 115 -13.94 -19.03 19.71
N PHE A 116 -14.47 -18.73 18.52
CA PHE A 116 -15.06 -19.70 17.59
C PHE A 116 -14.04 -20.22 16.57
N GLY A 117 -12.77 -19.81 16.67
CA GLY A 117 -11.67 -20.30 15.84
C GLY A 117 -11.37 -19.45 14.61
N LEU A 118 -11.94 -18.24 14.51
CA LEU A 118 -11.54 -17.29 13.48
C LEU A 118 -10.17 -16.69 13.84
N GLY A 119 -9.22 -16.78 12.92
CA GLY A 119 -7.92 -16.15 13.07
C GLY A 119 -8.00 -14.62 13.01
N ALA A 120 -7.01 -13.95 13.58
CA ALA A 120 -6.89 -12.50 13.44
C ALA A 120 -6.59 -12.11 11.98
N ILE A 121 -7.21 -11.03 11.51
CA ILE A 121 -7.03 -10.53 10.15
C ILE A 121 -6.67 -9.05 10.22
N ARG A 122 -5.63 -8.64 9.51
CA ARG A 122 -5.27 -7.24 9.33
C ARG A 122 -5.11 -6.92 7.87
N VAL A 123 -5.62 -5.76 7.46
CA VAL A 123 -5.28 -5.13 6.18
C VAL A 123 -4.25 -4.04 6.39
N THR A 124 -3.30 -3.94 5.46
CA THR A 124 -2.35 -2.84 5.39
C THR A 124 -2.29 -2.29 3.97
N TYR A 125 -2.16 -0.99 3.86
CA TYR A 125 -2.12 -0.23 2.61
C TYR A 125 -1.26 1.01 2.81
N PRO A 126 -0.78 1.67 1.74
CA PRO A 126 0.07 2.84 1.84
C PRO A 126 -0.50 3.89 2.80
N CYS A 127 0.35 4.37 3.70
CA CYS A 127 0.03 5.42 4.68
C CYS A 127 0.83 6.68 4.38
N ALA A 128 0.46 7.79 5.02
CA ALA A 128 1.22 9.03 4.93
C ALA A 128 2.61 8.86 5.55
N VAL A 129 3.62 9.36 4.87
CA VAL A 129 5.01 9.43 5.31
C VAL A 129 5.55 10.83 5.05
N THR A 130 6.46 11.28 5.90
CA THR A 130 7.18 12.54 5.68
C THR A 130 8.27 12.30 4.66
N ILE A 131 8.23 13.03 3.55
CA ILE A 131 9.31 13.07 2.56
C ILE A 131 10.04 14.40 2.66
N GLU A 132 11.34 14.40 2.40
CA GLU A 132 12.19 15.58 2.51
C GLU A 132 13.05 15.75 1.26
N GLN A 133 13.18 17.01 0.82
CA GLN A 133 14.13 17.42 -0.20
C GLN A 133 14.59 18.87 0.07
N ASP A 134 15.90 19.11 0.02
CA ASP A 134 16.48 20.43 0.20
C ASP A 134 16.03 21.15 1.49
N GLY A 135 15.78 20.38 2.57
CA GLY A 135 15.32 20.91 3.87
C GLY A 135 13.83 21.24 3.92
N VAL A 136 13.06 20.96 2.87
CA VAL A 136 11.60 21.07 2.84
C VAL A 136 10.97 19.71 3.09
N GLN A 137 10.06 19.63 4.06
CA GLN A 137 9.33 18.41 4.42
C GLN A 137 7.85 18.54 4.09
N ILE A 138 7.28 17.49 3.52
CA ILE A 138 5.84 17.39 3.28
C ILE A 138 5.36 15.97 3.62
N GLU A 139 4.08 15.81 3.96
CA GLU A 139 3.47 14.50 4.12
C GLU A 139 2.81 14.05 2.81
N ARG A 140 3.10 12.81 2.40
CA ARG A 140 2.52 12.20 1.19
C ARG A 140 2.24 10.73 1.40
N ALA A 141 1.19 10.23 0.75
CA ALA A 141 0.89 8.82 0.69
C ALA A 141 1.04 8.29 -0.75
N GLY A 142 1.58 7.09 -0.89
CA GLY A 142 1.60 6.42 -2.18
C GLY A 142 0.21 5.91 -2.57
N ARG A 143 -0.17 6.04 -3.84
CA ARG A 143 -1.37 5.39 -4.35
C ARG A 143 -1.19 3.88 -4.46
N THR A 144 0.00 3.45 -4.85
CA THR A 144 0.42 2.05 -5.05
C THR A 144 1.74 1.76 -4.35
N LEU A 145 2.12 0.48 -4.30
CA LEU A 145 3.38 0.03 -3.72
C LEU A 145 4.58 0.80 -4.27
N GLU A 146 4.66 1.01 -5.58
CA GLU A 146 5.83 1.63 -6.20
C GLU A 146 6.01 3.09 -5.77
N VAL A 147 4.90 3.83 -5.64
CA VAL A 147 4.94 5.22 -5.17
C VAL A 147 5.25 5.27 -3.67
N ALA A 148 4.64 4.40 -2.86
CA ALA A 148 4.94 4.30 -1.44
C ALA A 148 6.40 3.93 -1.20
N PHE A 149 6.94 2.96 -1.95
CA PHE A 149 8.35 2.60 -1.90
C PHE A 149 9.26 3.78 -2.25
N ALA A 150 8.89 4.56 -3.29
CA ALA A 150 9.67 5.73 -3.67
C ALA A 150 9.68 6.80 -2.58
N PHE A 151 8.58 6.99 -1.85
CA PHE A 151 8.51 7.97 -0.76
C PHE A 151 9.31 7.52 0.48
N ASP A 152 9.23 6.24 0.87
CA ASP A 152 10.01 5.69 1.98
C ASP A 152 11.52 5.58 1.68
N ASN A 153 11.90 5.71 0.39
CA ASN A 153 13.28 5.61 -0.10
C ASN A 153 13.63 6.76 -1.05
N LEU A 154 13.18 8.00 -0.76
CA LEU A 154 13.21 9.08 -1.74
C LEU A 154 14.61 9.35 -2.27
N GLU A 155 15.58 9.62 -1.41
CA GLU A 155 16.97 9.90 -1.80
C GLU A 155 17.57 8.73 -2.60
N TRP A 156 17.38 7.51 -2.12
CA TRP A 156 17.90 6.30 -2.75
C TRP A 156 17.30 6.07 -4.15
N THR A 157 16.00 6.29 -4.34
CA THR A 157 15.34 6.12 -5.65
C THR A 157 15.69 7.23 -6.64
N GLN A 158 16.09 8.40 -6.15
CA GLN A 158 16.53 9.51 -7.00
C GLN A 158 18.03 9.42 -7.37
N ASP A 159 18.80 8.50 -6.77
CA ASP A 159 20.18 8.25 -7.17
C ASP A 159 20.26 7.65 -8.57
N ALA A 160 21.31 8.05 -9.32
CA ALA A 160 21.58 7.51 -10.65
C ALA A 160 21.94 6.01 -10.63
N ALA A 161 22.50 5.52 -9.53
CA ALA A 161 22.81 4.10 -9.32
C ALA A 161 21.57 3.20 -9.27
N ASN A 162 20.37 3.78 -9.12
CA ASN A 162 19.10 3.06 -9.00
C ASN A 162 18.11 3.40 -10.13
N GLN A 163 18.60 3.92 -11.25
CA GLN A 163 17.77 4.34 -12.38
C GLN A 163 16.98 3.21 -13.05
N GLU A 164 17.42 1.95 -12.93
CA GLU A 164 16.74 0.76 -13.45
C GLU A 164 15.39 0.50 -12.78
N LEU A 165 15.17 1.01 -11.57
CA LEU A 165 13.86 1.01 -10.91
C LEU A 165 12.85 1.91 -11.63
N ARG A 166 13.33 2.79 -12.50
CA ARG A 166 12.51 3.75 -13.26
C ARG A 166 11.72 4.74 -12.40
N LEU A 167 12.13 4.95 -11.14
CA LEU A 167 11.51 5.90 -10.21
C LEU A 167 12.17 7.28 -10.22
N LYS A 168 13.41 7.40 -10.74
CA LYS A 168 14.12 8.68 -10.80
C LYS A 168 13.34 9.71 -11.64
N VAL A 169 13.03 10.86 -11.02
CA VAL A 169 12.40 12.02 -11.67
C VAL A 169 13.48 12.95 -12.24
N ARG A 170 13.27 13.46 -13.44
CA ARG A 170 14.18 14.43 -14.05
C ARG A 170 13.76 15.83 -13.67
N THR A 171 14.72 16.63 -13.17
CA THR A 171 14.55 18.07 -12.91
C THR A 171 13.23 18.44 -12.23
N PRO A 172 12.95 17.95 -11.02
CA PRO A 172 11.81 18.46 -10.25
C PRO A 172 12.07 19.93 -9.86
N ARG A 173 11.03 20.74 -9.80
CA ARG A 173 11.12 22.15 -9.37
C ARG A 173 11.25 22.27 -7.85
N ASP A 174 10.53 21.41 -7.15
CA ASP A 174 10.42 21.32 -5.71
C ASP A 174 9.94 19.92 -5.33
N ILE A 175 9.79 19.66 -4.04
CA ILE A 175 9.35 18.37 -3.50
C ILE A 175 7.89 18.02 -3.88
N GLU A 176 7.03 19.02 -4.05
CA GLU A 176 5.64 18.84 -4.50
C GLU A 176 5.61 18.32 -5.95
N ASP A 177 6.37 18.97 -6.82
CA ASP A 177 6.53 18.57 -8.22
C ASP A 177 7.21 17.19 -8.35
N LEU A 178 8.15 16.88 -7.46
CA LEU A 178 8.78 15.56 -7.39
C LEU A 178 7.75 14.48 -7.06
N ALA A 179 6.95 14.68 -6.01
CA ALA A 179 5.91 13.75 -5.60
C ALA A 179 4.86 13.53 -6.69
N GLN A 180 4.39 14.62 -7.33
CA GLN A 180 3.44 14.54 -8.43
C GLN A 180 4.02 13.81 -9.64
N LYS A 181 5.24 14.11 -10.04
CA LYS A 181 5.92 13.44 -11.15
C LYS A 181 6.20 11.97 -10.89
N LEU A 182 6.48 11.57 -9.64
CA LEU A 182 6.57 10.16 -9.25
C LEU A 182 5.24 9.44 -9.46
N HIS A 183 4.15 10.04 -8.98
CA HIS A 183 2.81 9.49 -9.18
C HIS A 183 2.51 9.32 -10.68
N ASP A 184 2.64 10.38 -11.47
CA ASP A 184 2.32 10.37 -12.90
C ASP A 184 3.18 9.36 -13.67
N LYS A 185 4.46 9.25 -13.31
CA LYS A 185 5.40 8.33 -13.92
C LYS A 185 4.99 6.87 -13.71
N VAL A 186 4.67 6.49 -12.46
CA VAL A 186 4.26 5.12 -12.11
C VAL A 186 2.93 4.75 -12.77
N HIS A 187 2.04 5.71 -12.95
CA HIS A 187 0.73 5.48 -13.58
C HIS A 187 0.72 5.68 -15.09
N SER A 188 1.87 6.00 -15.68
CA SER A 188 1.99 6.08 -17.13
C SER A 188 1.95 4.69 -17.78
N SER A 189 1.43 4.60 -19.01
CA SER A 189 1.39 3.34 -19.79
C SER A 189 2.79 2.76 -20.07
N ASN A 190 3.83 3.58 -19.97
CA ASN A 190 5.22 3.20 -20.21
C ASN A 190 5.90 2.60 -18.97
N TYR A 191 5.31 2.73 -17.78
CA TYR A 191 5.86 2.14 -16.57
C TYR A 191 5.50 0.66 -16.47
N LYS A 192 6.51 -0.18 -16.21
CA LYS A 192 6.34 -1.62 -16.07
C LYS A 192 6.60 -2.03 -14.64
N LYS A 193 5.55 -2.35 -13.88
CA LYS A 193 5.64 -2.82 -12.49
C LYS A 193 6.52 -4.07 -12.36
N THR A 194 6.48 -4.97 -13.34
CA THR A 194 7.35 -6.15 -13.38
C THR A 194 8.82 -5.79 -13.49
N ASP A 195 9.17 -4.78 -14.32
CA ASP A 195 10.56 -4.32 -14.45
C ASP A 195 11.05 -3.74 -13.12
N PHE A 196 10.20 -2.95 -12.42
CA PHE A 196 10.49 -2.44 -11.08
C PHE A 196 10.75 -3.59 -10.10
N ALA A 197 9.85 -4.58 -10.03
CA ALA A 197 9.98 -5.70 -9.11
C ALA A 197 11.28 -6.49 -9.35
N LEU A 198 11.60 -6.80 -10.60
CA LEU A 198 12.84 -7.52 -10.96
C LEU A 198 14.10 -6.69 -10.65
N ALA A 199 14.06 -5.39 -10.93
CA ALA A 199 15.18 -4.50 -10.60
C ALA A 199 15.40 -4.40 -9.08
N LEU A 200 14.31 -4.31 -8.30
CA LEU A 200 14.40 -4.27 -6.84
C LEU A 200 14.94 -5.57 -6.24
N LEU A 201 14.52 -6.73 -6.78
CA LEU A 201 15.05 -8.04 -6.35
C LEU A 201 16.55 -8.20 -6.59
N ALA A 202 17.10 -7.50 -7.57
CA ALA A 202 18.54 -7.48 -7.86
C ALA A 202 19.36 -6.57 -6.94
N LYS A 203 18.72 -5.71 -6.13
CA LYS A 203 19.37 -4.82 -5.18
C LYS A 203 19.64 -5.51 -3.85
N ASP A 204 20.71 -5.08 -3.19
CA ASP A 204 20.97 -5.49 -1.81
C ASP A 204 19.85 -4.97 -0.90
N PRO A 205 19.09 -5.87 -0.23
CA PRO A 205 17.98 -5.47 0.64
C PRO A 205 18.42 -4.62 1.84
N GLU A 206 19.71 -4.57 2.16
CA GLU A 206 20.24 -3.75 3.24
C GLU A 206 20.36 -2.27 2.85
N THR A 207 20.23 -1.92 1.55
CA THR A 207 20.43 -0.57 1.04
C THR A 207 19.15 0.25 0.93
N TRP A 208 17.98 -0.35 1.13
CA TRP A 208 16.67 0.32 1.04
C TRP A 208 15.74 -0.09 2.18
N ASN A 209 14.73 0.73 2.44
CA ASN A 209 13.76 0.50 3.50
C ASN A 209 12.51 -0.22 2.96
N VAL A 210 11.99 -1.17 3.74
CA VAL A 210 10.66 -1.74 3.50
C VAL A 210 9.62 -0.61 3.67
N PRO A 211 8.66 -0.44 2.75
CA PRO A 211 7.60 0.55 2.93
C PRO A 211 6.93 0.45 4.29
N LYS A 212 6.75 1.59 4.95
CA LYS A 212 6.26 1.69 6.32
C LYS A 212 5.03 0.83 6.59
N TYR A 213 4.02 0.91 5.73
CA TYR A 213 2.77 0.16 5.92
C TYR A 213 2.97 -1.37 5.84
N ILE A 214 3.94 -1.84 5.03
CA ILE A 214 4.30 -3.27 4.96
C ILE A 214 5.05 -3.68 6.22
N ALA A 215 6.01 -2.87 6.66
CA ALA A 215 6.76 -3.13 7.89
C ALA A 215 5.82 -3.26 9.10
N GLU A 216 4.92 -2.28 9.30
CA GLU A 216 3.91 -2.30 10.36
C GLU A 216 2.98 -3.52 10.27
N GLY A 217 2.62 -3.94 9.05
CA GLY A 217 1.82 -5.13 8.83
C GLY A 217 2.55 -6.42 9.23
N LEU A 218 3.81 -6.54 8.85
CA LEU A 218 4.65 -7.70 9.20
C LEU A 218 4.96 -7.77 10.70
N GLU A 219 5.23 -6.64 11.34
CA GLU A 219 5.41 -6.53 12.80
C GLU A 219 4.14 -6.95 13.55
N TRP A 220 2.97 -6.50 13.07
CA TRP A 220 1.71 -6.95 13.63
C TRP A 220 1.53 -8.46 13.50
N LEU A 221 1.86 -9.04 12.35
CA LEU A 221 1.75 -10.49 12.13
C LEU A 221 2.68 -11.26 13.08
N GLU A 222 3.93 -10.82 13.20
CA GLU A 222 4.92 -11.39 14.12
C GLU A 222 4.42 -11.37 15.57
N ASN A 223 3.96 -10.22 16.04
CA ASN A 223 3.43 -10.04 17.39
C ASN A 223 2.18 -10.90 17.65
N THR A 224 1.28 -11.00 16.65
CA THR A 224 0.05 -11.79 16.76
C THR A 224 0.35 -13.30 16.82
N LEU A 225 1.39 -13.75 16.13
CA LEU A 225 1.83 -15.15 16.18
C LEU A 225 2.66 -15.47 17.42
N GLY A 226 3.05 -14.48 18.22
CA GLY A 226 3.81 -14.67 19.46
C GLY A 226 5.21 -15.26 19.24
N VAL A 227 5.81 -15.01 18.07
CA VAL A 227 7.16 -15.49 17.76
C VAL A 227 8.20 -14.50 18.26
N ALA A 228 9.11 -15.00 19.11
CA ALA A 228 10.26 -14.23 19.57
C ALA A 228 11.29 -14.09 18.46
N GLU A 229 12.08 -13.02 18.50
CA GLU A 229 13.28 -12.94 17.66
C GLU A 229 14.15 -14.19 17.87
N PRO A 230 14.71 -14.79 16.79
CA PRO A 230 15.68 -15.85 16.95
C PRO A 230 16.84 -15.30 17.79
N ALA A 231 17.20 -16.01 18.87
CA ALA A 231 18.36 -15.65 19.69
C ALA A 231 19.55 -15.49 18.74
N GLY A 232 20.15 -14.29 18.74
CA GLY A 232 21.31 -14.01 17.90
C GLY A 232 22.36 -15.07 18.14
N ASP A 233 22.92 -15.65 17.06
CA ASP A 233 24.08 -16.50 17.12
C ASP A 233 25.23 -15.67 17.74
N ASN A 234 25.39 -15.80 19.06
CA ASN A 234 26.61 -15.39 19.72
C ASN A 234 27.70 -16.35 19.20
N GLU A 235 28.37 -15.98 18.13
CA GLU A 235 29.67 -16.53 17.80
C GLU A 235 30.56 -16.25 19.01
N GLN A 236 30.64 -17.22 19.90
CA GLN A 236 31.75 -17.30 20.86
C GLN A 236 33.02 -17.57 20.04
N GLU A 237 33.75 -16.51 19.73
CA GLU A 237 35.16 -16.63 19.40
C GLU A 237 35.84 -17.27 20.62
N GLY A 238 35.99 -18.58 20.55
CA GLY A 238 36.81 -19.33 21.46
C GLY A 238 38.29 -19.00 21.21
N GLU A 239 38.86 -18.17 22.06
CA GLU A 239 40.31 -18.09 22.22
C GLU A 239 40.84 -19.47 22.61
N ALA A 240 41.72 -20.00 21.79
CA ALA A 240 42.66 -21.04 22.13
C ALA A 240 43.99 -20.80 21.41
#